data_cb332ad46f195b0fcf92ab3a02177795
#
_entry.id   cb332ad46f195b0fcf92ab3a02177795
#
_cell.length_a   1.000
_cell.length_b   1.000
_cell.length_c   1.000
_cell.angle_alpha   90.00
_cell.angle_beta   90.00
_cell.angle_gamma   90.00
#
_symmetry.space_group_name_H-M   'P 1'
#
loop_
_entity.id
_entity.type
_entity.pdbx_description
1 polymer ?
#
loop_
_entity_poly.entity_id
_entity_poly.type
_entity_poly.pdbx_seq_one_letter_code
_entity_poly.pdbx_strand_id
1 'polypeptide(L)'
;MSAVLVYIVLAAGIAAAVSISVSRSRNGSACCGKTEKIKKTKPYGGGKHYPHEATALISGMMCENCAAKVQNALNGLPGISARVTIDGKKARIFAKDPVDEQAIRRAVHAAGYGVSGFTVVR
;
A
#
# COMPACT_ATOMS: atom_id res chain seq x y z
N MET A 1 27.20 24.91 -35.95
CA MET A 1 27.25 23.54 -35.37
C MET A 1 26.89 23.46 -33.89
N SER A 2 27.24 24.47 -33.09
CA SER A 2 26.94 24.47 -31.63
C SER A 2 25.44 24.53 -31.30
N ALA A 3 24.64 25.30 -32.05
CA ALA A 3 23.20 25.44 -31.77
C ALA A 3 22.40 24.13 -31.92
N VAL A 4 22.73 23.35 -32.93
CA VAL A 4 22.05 22.06 -33.18
C VAL A 4 22.33 21.07 -32.08
N LEU A 5 23.54 21.00 -31.57
CA LEU A 5 23.90 20.14 -30.43
C LEU A 5 23.15 20.52 -29.16
N VAL A 6 23.01 21.82 -28.89
CA VAL A 6 22.25 22.32 -27.73
C VAL A 6 20.78 21.93 -27.85
N TYR A 7 20.15 22.02 -29.01
CA TYR A 7 18.77 21.61 -29.24
C TYR A 7 18.57 20.10 -29.04
N ILE A 8 19.52 19.28 -29.51
CA ILE A 8 19.46 17.82 -29.32
C ILE A 8 19.54 17.44 -27.83
N VAL A 9 20.44 18.07 -27.10
CA VAL A 9 20.60 17.80 -25.66
C VAL A 9 19.36 18.24 -24.87
N LEU A 10 18.80 19.42 -25.19
CA LEU A 10 17.57 19.89 -24.56
C LEU A 10 16.37 19.00 -24.88
N ALA A 11 16.22 18.55 -26.12
CA ALA A 11 15.16 17.64 -26.52
C ALA A 11 15.28 16.28 -25.83
N ALA A 12 16.47 15.74 -25.71
CA ALA A 12 16.72 14.49 -24.97
C ALA A 12 16.42 14.63 -23.47
N GLY A 13 16.77 15.76 -22.87
CA GLY A 13 16.47 16.05 -21.46
C GLY A 13 14.97 16.14 -21.19
N ILE A 14 14.21 16.80 -22.06
CA ILE A 14 12.76 16.90 -21.94
C ILE A 14 12.09 15.54 -22.10
N ALA A 15 12.53 14.74 -23.07
CA ALA A 15 12.00 13.39 -23.28
C ALA A 15 12.22 12.47 -22.08
N ALA A 16 13.40 12.54 -21.44
CA ALA A 16 13.70 11.79 -20.22
C ALA A 16 12.83 12.23 -19.03
N ALA A 17 12.66 13.54 -18.84
CA ALA A 17 11.84 14.09 -17.78
C ALA A 17 10.36 13.68 -17.92
N VAL A 18 9.82 13.72 -19.12
CA VAL A 18 8.46 13.30 -19.42
C VAL A 18 8.27 11.80 -19.19
N SER A 19 9.24 10.97 -19.57
CA SER A 19 9.19 9.53 -19.36
C SER A 19 9.15 9.16 -17.87
N ILE A 20 9.93 9.84 -17.04
CA ILE A 20 9.95 9.62 -15.57
C ILE A 20 8.63 10.09 -14.94
N SER A 21 8.09 11.21 -15.40
CA SER A 21 6.82 11.75 -14.90
C SER A 21 5.64 10.85 -15.24
N VAL A 22 5.56 10.34 -16.46
CA VAL A 22 4.51 9.42 -16.92
C VAL A 22 4.60 8.06 -16.21
N SER A 23 5.81 7.57 -15.95
CA SER A 23 6.00 6.32 -15.22
C SER A 23 5.51 6.42 -13.77
N ARG A 24 5.71 7.56 -13.12
CA ARG A 24 5.20 7.83 -11.77
C ARG A 24 3.68 7.95 -11.72
N SER A 25 3.08 8.55 -12.76
CA SER A 25 1.63 8.71 -12.85
C SER A 25 0.90 7.40 -13.16
N ARG A 26 1.54 6.43 -13.80
CA ARG A 26 0.94 5.13 -14.10
C ARG A 26 0.80 4.21 -12.88
N ASN A 27 1.57 4.43 -11.82
CA ASN A 27 1.46 3.69 -10.57
C ASN A 27 0.52 4.34 -9.54
N GLY A 28 -0.06 5.48 -9.86
CA GLY A 28 -1.00 6.22 -9.02
C GLY A 28 -2.45 5.97 -9.43
N SER A 29 -3.16 5.23 -8.60
CA SER A 29 -4.62 5.23 -8.44
C SER A 29 -5.46 4.97 -9.70
N ALA A 30 -5.54 3.73 -10.13
CA ALA A 30 -6.75 3.26 -10.77
C ALA A 30 -7.71 2.76 -9.68
N CYS A 31 -8.34 3.66 -8.99
CA CYS A 31 -9.59 3.38 -8.33
C CYS A 31 -10.64 3.18 -9.41
N CYS A 32 -11.33 2.05 -9.39
CA CYS A 32 -12.49 1.71 -10.19
C CYS A 32 -12.26 1.64 -11.70
N GLY A 33 -12.03 0.44 -12.22
CA GLY A 33 -12.27 0.22 -13.62
C GLY A 33 -11.41 -0.77 -14.40
N LYS A 34 -10.53 -1.54 -13.81
CA LYS A 34 -9.97 -2.73 -14.48
C LYS A 34 -9.81 -3.85 -13.48
N THR A 35 -10.42 -4.96 -13.79
CA THR A 35 -10.50 -6.22 -13.08
C THR A 35 -9.15 -6.97 -13.03
N GLU A 36 -8.07 -6.29 -12.73
CA GLU A 36 -6.88 -6.99 -12.29
C GLU A 36 -7.02 -7.30 -10.81
N LYS A 37 -7.30 -8.56 -10.50
CA LYS A 37 -7.29 -9.03 -9.12
C LYS A 37 -5.89 -8.82 -8.54
N ILE A 38 -5.76 -7.83 -7.69
CA ILE A 38 -4.52 -7.59 -6.94
C ILE A 38 -4.30 -8.82 -6.05
N LYS A 39 -3.21 -9.52 -6.29
CA LYS A 39 -2.84 -10.67 -5.46
C LYS A 39 -2.57 -10.19 -4.03
N LYS A 40 -3.29 -10.74 -3.08
CA LYS A 40 -3.00 -10.54 -1.66
C LYS A 40 -1.62 -11.12 -1.36
N THR A 41 -0.74 -10.32 -0.81
CA THR A 41 0.57 -10.78 -0.36
C THR A 41 0.39 -11.80 0.77
N LYS A 42 1.13 -12.90 0.71
CA LYS A 42 1.12 -13.87 1.80
C LYS A 42 1.63 -13.20 3.08
N PRO A 43 1.01 -13.46 4.23
CA PRO A 43 1.49 -12.91 5.49
C PRO A 43 2.94 -13.35 5.75
N TYR A 44 3.74 -12.41 6.23
CA TYR A 44 5.12 -12.65 6.59
C TYR A 44 5.20 -13.72 7.70
N GLY A 45 5.87 -14.81 7.42
CA GLY A 45 6.14 -15.83 8.44
C GLY A 45 5.13 -16.97 8.57
N GLY A 46 4.25 -17.20 7.57
CA GLY A 46 3.45 -18.42 7.37
C GLY A 46 3.20 -19.30 8.61
N GLY A 47 2.27 -18.94 9.47
CA GLY A 47 1.84 -19.79 10.58
C GLY A 47 2.68 -19.71 11.86
N LYS A 48 3.65 -18.81 11.95
CA LYS A 48 4.38 -18.58 13.21
C LYS A 48 3.49 -17.84 14.20
N HIS A 49 3.57 -18.27 15.45
CA HIS A 49 2.87 -17.62 16.55
C HIS A 49 3.36 -16.19 16.76
N TYR A 50 2.46 -15.24 16.58
CA TYR A 50 2.72 -13.83 16.86
C TYR A 50 2.19 -13.50 18.26
N PRO A 51 3.02 -12.94 19.15
CA PRO A 51 2.61 -12.63 20.50
C PRO A 51 1.64 -11.45 20.59
N HIS A 52 1.67 -10.56 19.60
CA HIS A 52 0.83 -9.37 19.59
C HIS A 52 -0.21 -9.44 18.49
N GLU A 53 -1.46 -9.13 18.83
CA GLU A 53 -2.59 -9.07 17.92
C GLU A 53 -3.34 -7.75 18.10
N ALA A 54 -3.65 -7.09 17.01
CA ALA A 54 -4.48 -5.91 16.99
C ALA A 54 -5.53 -6.00 15.88
N THR A 55 -6.63 -5.30 16.03
CA THR A 55 -7.68 -5.19 15.03
C THR A 55 -7.89 -3.72 14.68
N ALA A 56 -7.80 -3.40 13.40
CA ALA A 56 -8.10 -2.08 12.89
C ALA A 56 -9.38 -2.10 12.05
N LEU A 57 -10.21 -1.09 12.22
CA LEU A 57 -11.35 -0.83 11.34
C LEU A 57 -10.90 0.14 10.26
N ILE A 58 -11.05 -0.27 9.01
CA ILE A 58 -10.58 0.49 7.86
C ILE A 58 -11.77 1.15 7.17
N SER A 59 -11.72 2.46 7.01
CA SER A 59 -12.71 3.22 6.27
C SER A 59 -12.31 3.38 4.80
N GLY A 60 -13.30 3.47 3.92
CA GLY A 60 -13.08 3.70 2.49
C GLY A 60 -12.88 2.45 1.64
N MET A 61 -12.87 1.26 2.22
CA MET A 61 -12.82 0.02 1.46
C MET A 61 -14.19 -0.31 0.86
N MET A 62 -14.25 -0.44 -0.46
CA MET A 62 -15.48 -0.76 -1.19
C MET A 62 -15.43 -2.08 -1.97
N CYS A 63 -14.24 -2.65 -2.19
CA CYS A 63 -14.05 -3.86 -2.99
C CYS A 63 -12.88 -4.71 -2.48
N GLU A 64 -12.81 -5.96 -2.93
CA GLU A 64 -11.71 -6.87 -2.56
C GLU A 64 -10.33 -6.36 -2.96
N ASN A 65 -10.23 -5.62 -4.07
CA ASN A 65 -8.99 -5.01 -4.49
C ASN A 65 -8.51 -3.94 -3.48
N CYS A 66 -9.44 -3.22 -2.87
CA CYS A 66 -9.13 -2.28 -1.80
C CYS A 66 -8.56 -3.00 -0.57
N ALA A 67 -9.18 -4.10 -0.16
CA ALA A 67 -8.67 -4.94 0.92
C ALA A 67 -7.28 -5.51 0.62
N ALA A 68 -7.04 -5.94 -0.63
CA ALA A 68 -5.73 -6.42 -1.06
C ALA A 68 -4.64 -5.34 -1.00
N LYS A 69 -4.96 -4.11 -1.41
CA LYS A 69 -4.03 -2.98 -1.30
C LYS A 69 -3.65 -2.67 0.14
N VAL A 70 -4.63 -2.61 1.04
CA VAL A 70 -4.38 -2.38 2.47
C VAL A 70 -3.59 -3.53 3.07
N GLN A 71 -3.93 -4.78 2.76
CA GLN A 71 -3.20 -5.95 3.23
C GLN A 71 -1.75 -5.93 2.78
N ASN A 72 -1.49 -5.60 1.52
CA ASN A 72 -0.13 -5.51 0.97
C ASN A 72 0.67 -4.38 1.63
N ALA A 73 0.04 -3.24 1.88
CA ALA A 73 0.68 -2.11 2.57
C ALA A 73 1.07 -2.49 4.01
N LEU A 74 0.21 -3.18 4.74
CA LEU A 74 0.48 -3.64 6.10
C LEU A 74 1.54 -4.75 6.14
N ASN A 75 1.49 -5.69 5.22
CA ASN A 75 2.49 -6.77 5.12
C ASN A 75 3.87 -6.26 4.65
N GLY A 76 3.94 -5.07 4.09
CA GLY A 76 5.20 -4.38 3.79
C GLY A 76 5.96 -3.87 5.02
N LEU A 77 5.30 -3.79 6.18
CA LEU A 77 5.93 -3.40 7.42
C LEU A 77 6.72 -4.57 8.03
N PRO A 78 7.94 -4.33 8.56
CA PRO A 78 8.76 -5.40 9.13
C PRO A 78 8.11 -6.02 10.36
N GLY A 79 8.12 -7.35 10.44
CA GLY A 79 7.57 -8.10 11.59
C GLY A 79 6.06 -8.07 11.72
N ILE A 80 5.34 -7.57 10.73
CA ILE A 80 3.87 -7.49 10.73
C ILE A 80 3.28 -8.44 9.68
N SER A 81 2.27 -9.16 10.11
CA SER A 81 1.42 -9.98 9.25
C SER A 81 -0.02 -9.49 9.38
N ALA A 82 -0.63 -9.09 8.29
CA ALA A 82 -1.99 -8.58 8.30
C ALA A 82 -2.90 -9.39 7.39
N ARG A 83 -4.14 -9.56 7.83
CA ARG A 83 -5.22 -10.13 7.04
C ARG A 83 -6.39 -9.14 7.02
N VAL A 84 -6.73 -8.66 5.86
CA VAL A 84 -7.81 -7.70 5.66
C VAL A 84 -9.02 -8.39 5.06
N THR A 85 -10.18 -8.16 5.67
CA THR A 85 -11.46 -8.71 5.24
C THR A 85 -12.41 -7.57 4.90
N ILE A 86 -13.12 -7.68 3.79
CA ILE A 86 -14.14 -6.72 3.37
C ILE A 86 -15.37 -6.80 4.27
N ASP A 87 -15.77 -8.02 4.64
CA ASP A 87 -16.86 -8.25 5.57
C ASP A 87 -16.53 -7.63 6.93
N GLY A 88 -17.18 -6.54 7.25
CA GLY A 88 -16.93 -5.77 8.46
C GLY A 88 -15.78 -4.79 8.39
N LYS A 89 -15.12 -4.64 7.24
CA LYS A 89 -14.02 -3.66 7.00
C LYS A 89 -12.90 -3.74 8.05
N LYS A 90 -12.53 -4.97 8.43
CA LYS A 90 -11.58 -5.26 9.51
C LYS A 90 -10.23 -5.71 8.96
N ALA A 91 -9.18 -5.19 9.57
CA ALA A 91 -7.82 -5.69 9.39
C ALA A 91 -7.35 -6.34 10.69
N ARG A 92 -7.08 -7.65 10.65
CA ARG A 92 -6.41 -8.34 11.77
C ARG A 92 -4.92 -8.26 11.55
N ILE A 93 -4.22 -7.74 12.53
CA ILE A 93 -2.79 -7.46 12.48
C ILE A 93 -2.10 -8.30 13.52
N PHE A 94 -1.12 -9.06 13.09
CA PHE A 94 -0.28 -9.88 13.95
C PHE A 94 1.14 -9.33 13.88
N ALA A 95 1.78 -9.14 15.00
CA ALA A 95 3.12 -8.59 15.08
C ALA A 95 4.01 -9.36 16.07
N LYS A 96 5.31 -9.37 15.78
CA LYS A 96 6.33 -9.91 16.69
C LYS A 96 6.60 -8.96 17.84
N ASP A 97 6.58 -7.67 17.55
CA ASP A 97 6.83 -6.59 18.49
C ASP A 97 5.51 -5.87 18.82
N PRO A 98 5.45 -5.08 19.89
CA PRO A 98 4.27 -4.29 20.22
C PRO A 98 3.77 -3.48 19.03
N VAL A 99 2.48 -3.58 18.74
CA VAL A 99 1.88 -2.93 17.57
C VAL A 99 1.85 -1.42 17.77
N ASP A 100 2.56 -0.69 16.91
CA ASP A 100 2.48 0.77 16.88
C ASP A 100 1.27 1.20 16.03
N GLU A 101 0.26 1.74 16.68
CA GLU A 101 -0.94 2.26 16.04
C GLU A 101 -0.62 3.33 14.99
N GLN A 102 0.34 4.22 15.27
CA GLN A 102 0.70 5.28 14.34
C GLN A 102 1.36 4.76 13.07
N ALA A 103 2.20 3.73 13.18
CA ALA A 103 2.80 3.07 12.02
C ALA A 103 1.72 2.41 11.14
N ILE A 104 0.75 1.75 11.75
CA ILE A 104 -0.39 1.16 11.06
C ILE A 104 -1.24 2.22 10.36
N ARG A 105 -1.59 3.30 11.06
CA ARG A 105 -2.34 4.42 10.49
C ARG A 105 -1.63 5.05 9.29
N ARG A 106 -0.33 5.26 9.38
CA ARG A 106 0.49 5.80 8.27
C ARG A 106 0.51 4.87 7.07
N ALA A 107 0.67 3.58 7.27
CA ALA A 107 0.68 2.59 6.19
C ALA A 107 -0.68 2.51 5.48
N VAL A 108 -1.78 2.49 6.21
CA VAL A 108 -3.14 2.51 5.66
C VAL A 108 -3.42 3.82 4.92
N HIS A 109 -3.00 4.94 5.47
CA HIS A 109 -3.18 6.25 4.85
C HIS A 109 -2.35 6.37 3.55
N ALA A 110 -1.14 5.84 3.52
CA ALA A 110 -0.32 5.78 2.32
C ALA A 110 -0.95 4.92 1.21
N ALA A 111 -1.76 3.92 1.57
CA ALA A 111 -2.55 3.12 0.63
C ALA A 111 -3.81 3.86 0.13
N GLY A 112 -4.14 5.02 0.68
CA GLY A 112 -5.29 5.84 0.31
C GLY A 112 -6.56 5.56 1.11
N TYR A 113 -6.45 4.93 2.29
CA TYR A 113 -7.57 4.58 3.17
C TYR A 113 -7.39 5.20 4.55
N GLY A 114 -8.45 5.17 5.36
CA GLY A 114 -8.43 5.65 6.73
C GLY A 114 -8.62 4.54 7.75
N VAL A 115 -8.14 4.74 8.96
CA VAL A 115 -8.42 3.88 10.11
C VAL A 115 -9.45 4.57 10.98
N SER A 116 -10.65 3.99 11.08
CA SER A 116 -11.76 4.53 11.88
C SER A 116 -11.72 4.04 13.33
N GLY A 117 -11.12 2.88 13.58
CA GLY A 117 -10.98 2.32 14.92
C GLY A 117 -9.75 1.43 15.01
N PHE A 118 -9.14 1.39 16.19
CA PHE A 118 -7.99 0.54 16.48
C PHE A 118 -8.15 -0.08 17.86
N THR A 119 -7.99 -1.39 17.94
CA THR A 119 -8.10 -2.14 19.18
C THR A 119 -6.95 -3.13 19.30
N VAL A 120 -6.18 -3.04 20.35
CA VAL A 120 -5.15 -4.04 20.68
C VAL A 120 -5.85 -5.19 21.39
N VAL A 121 -5.69 -6.40 20.88
CA VAL A 121 -6.32 -7.61 21.43
C VAL A 121 -5.39 -8.29 22.41
N ARG A 122 -4.07 -8.26 22.13
CA ARG A 122 -3.09 -8.94 22.95
C ARG A 122 -1.72 -8.29 22.88
#